data_c121936d6cb2f9465bc763c088ee1a71
#
_entry.id   c121936d6cb2f9465bc763c088ee1a71
#
_cell.length_a   1.000
_cell.length_b   1.000
_cell.length_c   1.000
_cell.angle_alpha   90.00
_cell.angle_beta   90.00
_cell.angle_gamma   90.00
#
_symmetry.space_group_name_H-M   'P 1'
#
loop_
_entity.id
_entity.type
_entity.pdbx_description
1 polymer ?
#
loop_
_entity_poly.entity_id
_entity_poly.type
_entity_poly.pdbx_seq_one_letter_code
_entity_poly.pdbx_strand_id
1 'polypeptide(L)' 'MTRTVRNFRKTLDAVATNNEAAAIAVMRAADRIGDQALKEQLFNVIQRMNQDAAELRVVRDHV' A
#
# COMPACT_ATOMS: atom_id res chain seq x y z
N MET A 1 -22.70 2.28 -14.65
CA MET A 1 -21.33 2.77 -14.39
C MET A 1 -20.69 3.20 -15.69
N THR A 2 -20.13 4.40 -15.74
CA THR A 2 -19.47 4.90 -16.95
C THR A 2 -18.10 4.26 -17.12
N ARG A 3 -17.57 4.30 -18.34
CA ARG A 3 -16.22 3.82 -18.65
C ARG A 3 -15.17 4.56 -17.83
N THR A 4 -15.32 5.86 -17.65
CA THR A 4 -14.40 6.71 -16.89
C THR A 4 -14.35 6.26 -15.42
N VAL A 5 -15.51 6.03 -14.79
CA VAL A 5 -15.60 5.57 -13.42
C VAL A 5 -14.97 4.18 -13.29
N ARG A 6 -15.24 3.28 -14.24
CA ARG A 6 -14.66 1.95 -14.22
C ARG A 6 -13.13 1.99 -14.28
N ASN A 7 -12.58 2.84 -15.15
CA ASN A 7 -11.13 2.99 -15.27
C ASN A 7 -10.52 3.57 -14.01
N PHE A 8 -11.21 4.52 -13.38
CA PHE A 8 -10.77 5.11 -12.13
C PHE A 8 -10.72 4.07 -11.01
N ARG A 9 -11.75 3.23 -10.91
CA ARG A 9 -11.78 2.15 -9.92
C ARG A 9 -10.63 1.15 -10.14
N LYS A 10 -10.35 0.79 -11.38
CA LYS A 10 -9.22 -0.08 -11.71
C LYS A 10 -7.89 0.54 -11.31
N THR A 11 -7.73 1.83 -11.51
CA THR A 11 -6.52 2.55 -11.12
C THR A 11 -6.35 2.56 -9.61
N LEU A 12 -7.40 2.83 -8.87
CA LEU A 12 -7.35 2.79 -7.40
C LEU A 12 -6.95 1.40 -6.89
N ASP A 13 -7.52 0.37 -7.48
CA ASP A 13 -7.20 -1.01 -7.10
C ASP A 13 -5.75 -1.36 -7.43
N ALA A 14 -5.26 -0.95 -8.59
CA ALA A 14 -3.88 -1.18 -9.00
C ALA A 14 -2.89 -0.47 -8.07
N VAL A 15 -3.16 0.77 -7.69
CA VAL A 15 -2.30 1.52 -6.77
C VAL A 15 -2.30 0.86 -5.39
N ALA A 16 -3.45 0.43 -4.89
CA ALA A 16 -3.54 -0.29 -3.62
C ALA A 16 -2.72 -1.58 -3.65
N THR A 17 -2.83 -2.35 -4.72
CA THR A 17 -2.07 -3.59 -4.90
C THR A 17 -0.57 -3.32 -4.96
N ASN A 18 -0.16 -2.27 -5.68
CA ASN A 18 1.24 -1.89 -5.77
C ASN A 18 1.80 -1.44 -4.42
N ASN A 19 0.99 -0.72 -3.62
CA ASN A 19 1.39 -0.31 -2.28
C ASN A 19 1.62 -1.53 -1.38
N GLU A 20 0.74 -2.51 -1.45
CA GLU A 20 0.89 -3.74 -0.66
C GLU A 20 2.13 -4.53 -1.08
N ALA A 21 2.39 -4.63 -2.38
CA ALA A 21 3.58 -5.29 -2.89
C ALA A 21 4.85 -4.57 -2.44
N ALA A 22 4.85 -3.24 -2.49
CA ALA A 22 5.96 -2.44 -2.00
C ALA A 22 6.18 -2.62 -0.50
N ALA A 23 5.11 -2.71 0.28
CA ALA A 23 5.20 -2.95 1.72
C ALA A 23 5.88 -4.30 2.02
N ILE A 24 5.57 -5.33 1.25
CA ILE A 24 6.22 -6.64 1.38
C ILE A 24 7.72 -6.54 1.06
N ALA A 25 8.08 -5.81 0.00
CA ALA A 25 9.48 -5.63 -0.38
C ALA A 25 10.26 -4.89 0.71
N VAL A 26 9.68 -3.83 1.28
CA VAL A 26 10.28 -3.08 2.38
C VAL A 26 10.42 -3.96 3.62
N MET A 27 9.44 -4.79 3.91
CA MET A 27 9.49 -5.72 5.06
C MET A 27 10.63 -6.71 4.92
N ARG A 28 10.82 -7.28 3.73
CA ARG A 28 11.94 -8.21 3.46
C ARG A 28 13.29 -7.52 3.60
N ALA A 29 13.41 -6.28 3.14
CA ALA A 29 14.63 -5.49 3.32
C ALA A 29 14.88 -5.18 4.79
N ALA A 30 13.83 -4.85 5.55
CA ALA A 30 13.94 -4.56 6.98
C ALA A 30 14.45 -5.76 7.77
N ASP A 31 14.07 -6.97 7.39
CA ASP A 31 14.53 -8.18 8.07
C ASP A 31 16.05 -8.39 7.99
N ARG A 32 16.72 -7.73 7.05
CA ARG A 32 18.16 -7.80 6.86
C ARG A 32 18.93 -6.68 7.55
N ILE A 33 18.21 -5.76 8.20
CA ILE A 33 18.82 -4.60 8.84
C ILE A 33 19.15 -4.96 10.29
N GLY A 34 20.42 -4.70 10.69
CA GLY A 34 20.87 -4.92 12.06
C GLY A 34 20.54 -3.77 13.02
N ASP A 35 20.20 -2.59 12.49
CA ASP A 35 19.84 -1.42 13.29
C ASP A 35 18.38 -1.52 13.72
N GLN A 36 18.13 -1.73 15.01
CA GLN A 36 16.78 -1.93 15.53
C GLN A 36 15.92 -0.68 15.41
N ALA A 37 16.49 0.50 15.64
CA ALA A 37 15.74 1.77 15.53
C ALA A 37 15.28 2.01 14.09
N LEU A 38 16.15 1.78 13.12
CA LEU A 38 15.82 1.91 11.70
C LEU A 38 14.77 0.88 11.30
N LYS A 39 14.91 -0.35 11.79
CA LYS A 39 13.95 -1.42 11.52
C LYS A 39 12.55 -1.05 11.99
N GLU A 40 12.43 -0.47 13.18
CA GLU A 40 11.15 -0.02 13.72
C GLU A 40 10.54 1.10 12.90
N GLN A 41 11.37 2.05 12.43
CA GLN A 41 10.91 3.11 11.53
C GLN A 41 10.35 2.53 10.23
N LEU A 42 11.00 1.53 9.67
CA LEU A 42 10.55 0.88 8.44
C LEU A 42 9.24 0.12 8.66
N PHE A 43 9.06 -0.53 9.80
CA PHE A 43 7.78 -1.19 10.12
C PHE A 43 6.65 -0.17 10.21
N ASN A 44 6.90 1.03 10.73
CA ASN A 44 5.90 2.10 10.76
C ASN A 44 5.51 2.54 9.35
N VAL A 45 6.49 2.63 8.45
CA VAL A 45 6.24 2.95 7.03
C VAL A 45 5.39 1.86 6.38
N ILE A 46 5.71 0.59 6.63
CA ILE A 46 4.96 -0.56 6.11
C ILE A 46 3.49 -0.48 6.56
N GLN A 47 3.24 -0.17 7.82
CA GLN A 47 1.89 -0.01 8.34
C GLN A 47 1.13 1.08 7.60
N ARG A 48 1.77 2.23 7.36
CA ARG A 48 1.15 3.34 6.62
C ARG A 48 0.82 2.94 5.18
N MET A 49 1.72 2.21 4.53
CA MET A 49 1.50 1.73 3.16
C MET A 49 0.28 0.82 3.09
N ASN A 50 0.13 -0.07 4.06
CA ASN A 50 -1.02 -0.97 4.12
C ASN A 50 -2.32 -0.23 4.45
N GLN A 51 -2.27 0.78 5.32
CA GLN A 51 -3.42 1.64 5.62
C GLN A 51 -3.85 2.42 4.39
N ASP A 52 -2.89 2.99 3.66
CA ASP A 52 -3.17 3.73 2.42
C ASP A 52 -3.83 2.82 1.38
N ALA A 53 -3.38 1.59 1.25
CA ALA A 53 -3.98 0.61 0.35
C ALA A 53 -5.44 0.33 0.74
N ALA A 54 -5.70 0.17 2.03
CA ALA A 54 -7.06 -0.06 2.53
C ALA A 54 -7.97 1.15 2.25
N GLU A 55 -7.46 2.37 2.47
CA GLU A 55 -8.21 3.60 2.21
C GLU A 55 -8.52 3.77 0.72
N LEU A 56 -7.56 3.43 -0.15
CA LEU A 56 -7.77 3.47 -1.60
C LEU A 56 -8.89 2.52 -2.02
N ARG A 57 -8.98 1.36 -1.39
CA ARG A 57 -10.05 0.40 -1.67
C ARG A 57 -11.40 0.90 -1.19
N VAL A 58 -11.44 1.60 -0.05
CA VAL A 58 -12.67 2.24 0.44
C VAL A 58 -13.14 3.28 -0.58
N VAL A 59 -12.26 4.13 -1.07
CA VAL A 59 -12.60 5.11 -2.12
C VAL A 59 -13.08 4.40 -3.38
N ARG A 60 -12.40 3.34 -3.79
CA ARG A 60 -12.80 2.54 -4.96
C ARG A 60 -14.24 2.05 -4.82
N ASP A 61 -14.63 1.60 -3.64
CA ASP A 61 -15.96 1.05 -3.42
C ASP A 61 -17.06 2.12 -3.38
N HIS A 62 -16.68 3.41 -3.23
CA HIS A 62 -17.60 4.54 -3.17
C HIS A 62 -17.70 5.31 -4.50
N VAL A 63 -16.98 4.94 -5.53
CA VAL A 63 -17.02 5.63 -6.83
C VAL A 63 -17.60 4.80 -7.97
#